data_878b30a241ade9cd4dcc3af50cf5d696
#
_entry.id   878b30a241ade9cd4dcc3af50cf5d696
#
_cell.length_a   1.000
_cell.length_b   1.000
_cell.length_c   1.000
_cell.angle_alpha   90.00
_cell.angle_beta   90.00
_cell.angle_gamma   90.00
#
_symmetry.space_group_name_H-M   'P 1'
#
loop_
_entity.id
_entity.type
_entity.pdbx_description
1 polymer ?
#
loop_
_entity_poly.entity_id
_entity_poly.type
_entity_poly.pdbx_seq_one_letter_code
_entity_poly.pdbx_strand_id
1 'polypeptide(L)'
;MIIGILDIGTDKISCFIANITKDKTPEILGIGHHKSNGISSGMIIDMESACSSIRNSIQSAEKMFGSTVEEFVVNFTSNTIQSQTINLNMSLGNNEVTEEDVIKMYKKIDNLNHGENRQLLHKIRTSYSIDRNIGIEKPIGMKGNELIGGFNLITADK
;
A
#
# COMPACT_ATOMS: atom_id res chain seq x y z
N MET A 1 -20.91 1.15 -1.24
CA MET A 1 -19.89 1.47 -0.22
C MET A 1 -19.37 2.87 -0.53
N ILE A 2 -19.45 3.79 0.44
CA ILE A 2 -18.92 5.14 0.26
C ILE A 2 -17.48 5.17 0.75
N ILE A 3 -16.59 5.77 -0.03
CA ILE A 3 -15.16 5.85 0.25
C ILE A 3 -14.61 7.18 -0.24
N GLY A 4 -13.69 7.75 0.53
CA GLY A 4 -12.87 8.87 0.13
C GLY A 4 -11.62 8.40 -0.62
N ILE A 5 -11.22 9.12 -1.63
CA ILE A 5 -9.99 8.91 -2.39
C ILE A 5 -9.21 10.21 -2.32
N LEU A 6 -8.04 10.17 -1.69
CA LEU A 6 -7.21 11.35 -1.47
C LEU A 6 -5.90 11.19 -2.25
N ASP A 7 -5.65 12.09 -3.17
CA ASP A 7 -4.38 12.18 -3.92
C ASP A 7 -3.58 13.38 -3.41
N ILE A 8 -2.46 13.09 -2.76
CA ILE A 8 -1.59 14.10 -2.14
C ILE A 8 -0.37 14.30 -3.04
N GLY A 9 -0.41 15.36 -3.82
CA GLY A 9 0.68 15.75 -4.72
C GLY A 9 1.43 16.99 -4.26
N THR A 10 2.54 17.28 -4.91
CA THR A 10 3.38 18.47 -4.65
C THR A 10 2.69 19.77 -5.06
N ASP A 11 1.92 19.75 -6.15
CA ASP A 11 1.28 20.95 -6.70
C ASP A 11 -0.16 21.11 -6.19
N LYS A 12 -0.90 20.01 -6.11
CA LYS A 12 -2.30 19.99 -5.68
C LYS A 12 -2.61 18.76 -4.84
N ILE A 13 -3.63 18.91 -4.00
CA ILE A 13 -4.26 17.83 -3.26
C ILE A 13 -5.69 17.70 -3.77
N SER A 14 -6.09 16.49 -4.15
CA SER A 14 -7.43 16.20 -4.67
C SER A 14 -8.12 15.16 -3.80
N CYS A 15 -9.38 15.41 -3.48
CA CYS A 15 -10.23 14.47 -2.76
C CYS A 15 -11.46 14.17 -3.60
N PHE A 16 -11.75 12.87 -3.77
CA PHE A 16 -12.98 12.39 -4.38
C PHE A 16 -13.74 11.56 -3.37
N ILE A 17 -15.04 11.76 -3.27
CA ILE A 17 -15.94 10.89 -2.52
C ILE A 17 -16.73 10.11 -3.54
N ALA A 18 -16.67 8.79 -3.45
CA ALA A 18 -17.30 7.89 -4.41
C ALA A 18 -18.16 6.83 -3.73
N ASN A 19 -19.27 6.48 -4.35
CA ASN A 19 -20.02 5.29 -4.02
C ASN A 19 -19.61 4.17 -4.98
N ILE A 20 -19.06 3.10 -4.42
CA ILE A 20 -18.72 1.89 -5.18
C ILE A 20 -19.91 0.95 -5.16
N THR A 21 -20.56 0.80 -6.30
CA THR A 21 -21.71 -0.10 -6.48
C THR A 21 -21.27 -1.55 -6.65
N LYS A 22 -22.22 -2.49 -6.63
CA LYS A 22 -21.96 -3.92 -6.86
C LYS A 22 -21.37 -4.20 -8.25
N ASP A 23 -21.73 -3.38 -9.23
CA ASP A 23 -21.21 -3.47 -10.61
C ASP A 23 -19.82 -2.87 -10.76
N LYS A 24 -19.19 -2.46 -9.64
CA LYS A 24 -17.85 -1.83 -9.56
C LYS A 24 -17.70 -0.52 -10.35
N THR A 25 -18.80 0.08 -10.81
CA THR A 25 -18.77 1.41 -11.41
C THR A 25 -18.80 2.46 -10.31
N PRO A 26 -17.77 3.31 -10.16
CA PRO A 26 -17.78 4.36 -9.15
C PRO A 26 -18.72 5.51 -9.57
N GLU A 27 -19.56 5.93 -8.63
CA GLU A 27 -20.36 7.14 -8.75
C GLU A 27 -19.71 8.24 -7.90
N ILE A 28 -19.31 9.35 -8.50
CA ILE A 28 -18.68 10.46 -7.78
C ILE A 28 -19.75 11.31 -7.12
N LEU A 29 -19.67 11.41 -5.80
CA LEU A 29 -20.62 12.14 -4.95
C LEU A 29 -20.07 13.48 -4.46
N GLY A 30 -18.75 13.63 -4.38
CA GLY A 30 -18.10 14.86 -3.94
C GLY A 30 -16.70 14.99 -4.50
N ILE A 31 -16.31 16.22 -4.81
CA ILE A 31 -14.99 16.56 -5.32
C ILE A 31 -14.47 17.77 -4.56
N GLY A 32 -13.24 17.67 -4.09
CA GLY A 32 -12.50 18.78 -3.50
C GLY A 32 -11.08 18.80 -4.06
N HIS A 33 -10.57 19.98 -4.33
CA HIS A 33 -9.17 20.16 -4.65
C HIS A 33 -8.64 21.43 -4.01
N HIS A 34 -7.38 21.41 -3.64
CA HIS A 34 -6.72 22.55 -3.04
C HIS A 34 -5.27 22.61 -3.49
N LYS A 35 -4.71 23.82 -3.58
CA LYS A 35 -3.27 23.97 -3.84
C LYS A 35 -2.50 23.32 -2.69
N SER A 36 -1.50 22.54 -3.04
CA SER A 36 -0.62 21.91 -2.05
C SER A 36 0.33 22.95 -1.47
N ASN A 37 0.28 23.15 -0.15
CA ASN A 37 1.26 23.93 0.58
C ASN A 37 1.94 23.00 1.58
N GLY A 38 3.22 23.26 1.89
CA GLY A 38 4.00 22.44 2.82
C GLY A 38 4.55 21.14 2.23
N ILE A 39 4.35 20.90 0.91
CA ILE A 39 4.93 19.75 0.21
C ILE A 39 5.77 20.27 -0.96
N SER A 40 7.00 19.80 -1.07
CA SER A 40 7.92 20.13 -2.15
C SER A 40 8.69 18.91 -2.62
N SER A 41 8.71 18.66 -3.92
CA SER A 41 9.40 17.51 -4.54
C SER A 41 9.07 16.16 -3.89
N GLY A 42 7.80 15.96 -3.50
CA GLY A 42 7.37 14.74 -2.84
C GLY A 42 7.82 14.60 -1.37
N MET A 43 8.26 15.68 -0.74
CA MET A 43 8.61 15.70 0.69
C MET A 43 7.74 16.71 1.44
N ILE A 44 7.35 16.36 2.64
CA ILE A 44 6.67 17.29 3.55
C ILE A 44 7.74 18.18 4.16
N ILE A 45 7.71 19.49 3.83
CA ILE A 45 8.62 20.50 4.33
C ILE A 45 8.00 21.39 5.41
N ASP A 46 6.67 21.38 5.50
CA ASP A 46 5.89 22.06 6.54
C ASP A 46 4.63 21.23 6.83
N MET A 47 4.61 20.58 7.98
CA MET A 47 3.52 19.68 8.38
C MET A 47 2.20 20.42 8.57
N GLU A 48 2.21 21.61 9.16
CA GLU A 48 1.00 22.37 9.45
C GLU A 48 0.31 22.82 8.14
N SER A 49 1.08 23.37 7.22
CA SER A 49 0.58 23.78 5.90
C SER A 49 0.08 22.58 5.09
N ALA A 50 0.78 21.44 5.13
CA ALA A 50 0.35 20.22 4.45
C ALA A 50 -0.97 19.70 5.02
N CYS A 51 -1.09 19.60 6.35
CA CYS A 51 -2.33 19.18 7.02
C CYS A 51 -3.50 20.13 6.71
N SER A 52 -3.25 21.44 6.67
CA SER A 52 -4.28 22.43 6.32
C SER A 52 -4.77 22.24 4.89
N SER A 53 -3.85 22.03 3.93
CA SER A 53 -4.18 21.81 2.52
C SER A 53 -4.99 20.51 2.32
N ILE A 54 -4.60 19.43 2.99
CA ILE A 54 -5.34 18.15 3.00
C ILE A 54 -6.74 18.34 3.54
N ARG A 55 -6.87 18.97 4.73
CA ARG A 55 -8.15 19.22 5.37
C ARG A 55 -9.08 20.03 4.47
N ASN A 56 -8.58 21.08 3.86
CA ASN A 56 -9.38 21.94 2.97
C ASN A 56 -9.90 21.17 1.75
N SER A 57 -9.08 20.28 1.18
CA SER A 57 -9.50 19.43 0.08
C SER A 57 -10.60 18.46 0.49
N ILE A 58 -10.47 17.79 1.65
CA ILE A 58 -11.46 16.87 2.19
C ILE A 58 -12.77 17.62 2.48
N GLN A 59 -12.71 18.74 3.19
CA GLN A 59 -13.89 19.54 3.55
C GLN A 59 -14.65 20.03 2.31
N SER A 60 -13.95 20.37 1.24
CA SER A 60 -14.59 20.77 -0.02
C SER A 60 -15.37 19.61 -0.65
N ALA A 61 -14.81 18.40 -0.64
CA ALA A 61 -15.50 17.21 -1.14
C ALA A 61 -16.70 16.81 -0.26
N GLU A 62 -16.55 16.85 1.07
CA GLU A 62 -17.60 16.56 2.03
C GLU A 62 -18.76 17.58 1.96
N LYS A 63 -18.44 18.85 1.76
CA LYS A 63 -19.45 19.89 1.57
C LYS A 63 -20.30 19.63 0.32
N MET A 64 -19.70 19.15 -0.77
CA MET A 64 -20.42 18.79 -1.97
C MET A 64 -21.26 17.52 -1.77
N PHE A 65 -20.73 16.54 -1.05
CA PHE A 65 -21.41 15.30 -0.71
C PHE A 65 -22.52 15.47 0.32
N GLY A 66 -22.40 16.45 1.22
CA GLY A 66 -23.37 16.75 2.28
C GLY A 66 -23.19 15.93 3.56
N SER A 67 -22.11 15.16 3.69
CA SER A 67 -21.78 14.36 4.89
C SER A 67 -20.28 14.15 5.01
N THR A 68 -19.84 13.65 6.17
CA THR A 68 -18.44 13.28 6.43
C THR A 68 -18.15 11.86 5.95
N VAL A 69 -16.88 11.59 5.66
CA VAL A 69 -16.37 10.26 5.26
C VAL A 69 -15.29 9.82 6.23
N GLU A 70 -15.38 8.59 6.71
CA GLU A 70 -14.45 8.03 7.70
C GLU A 70 -13.33 7.21 7.08
N GLU A 71 -13.55 6.61 5.90
CA GLU A 71 -12.58 5.73 5.24
C GLU A 71 -12.01 6.39 4.00
N PHE A 72 -10.68 6.42 3.91
CA PHE A 72 -9.95 6.97 2.78
C PHE A 72 -8.93 5.99 2.21
N VAL A 73 -8.90 5.91 0.90
CA VAL A 73 -7.73 5.41 0.16
C VAL A 73 -6.85 6.60 -0.17
N VAL A 74 -5.61 6.56 0.25
CA VAL A 74 -4.66 7.67 0.09
C VAL A 74 -3.59 7.27 -0.92
N ASN A 75 -3.39 8.11 -1.93
CA ASN A 75 -2.24 8.08 -2.82
C ASN A 75 -1.27 9.20 -2.41
N PHE A 76 -0.03 8.84 -2.15
CA PHE A 76 1.04 9.77 -1.84
C PHE A 76 2.30 9.38 -2.60
N THR A 77 2.85 10.32 -3.35
CA THR A 77 4.09 10.11 -4.09
C THR A 77 5.23 10.84 -3.39
N SER A 78 6.24 10.09 -2.98
CA SER A 78 7.44 10.64 -2.34
C SER A 78 8.69 10.17 -3.07
N ASN A 79 9.70 11.00 -3.13
CA ASN A 79 11.02 10.67 -3.67
C ASN A 79 11.85 9.77 -2.72
N THR A 80 11.39 9.59 -1.47
CA THR A 80 12.03 8.70 -0.49
C THR A 80 11.49 7.26 -0.57
N ILE A 81 10.41 7.03 -1.33
CA ILE A 81 9.86 5.69 -1.52
C ILE A 81 10.81 4.87 -2.39
N GLN A 82 11.16 3.70 -1.89
CA GLN A 82 11.99 2.72 -2.59
C GLN A 82 11.27 1.38 -2.67
N SER A 83 11.50 0.69 -3.78
CA SER A 83 10.99 -0.65 -4.03
C SER A 83 12.16 -1.62 -4.16
N GLN A 84 12.11 -2.72 -3.42
CA GLN A 84 13.11 -3.77 -3.46
C GLN A 84 12.44 -5.13 -3.60
N THR A 85 12.87 -5.91 -4.57
CA THR A 85 12.44 -7.31 -4.70
C THR A 85 13.37 -8.22 -3.91
N ILE A 86 12.79 -9.09 -3.10
CA ILE A 86 13.50 -10.12 -2.33
C ILE A 86 12.89 -11.50 -2.57
N ASN A 87 13.71 -12.53 -2.42
CA ASN A 87 13.27 -13.91 -2.36
C ASN A 87 13.58 -14.50 -0.99
N LEU A 88 12.60 -15.14 -0.39
CA LEU A 88 12.75 -15.86 0.87
C LEU A 88 12.62 -17.34 0.63
N ASN A 89 13.59 -18.10 1.11
CA ASN A 89 13.63 -19.54 0.99
C ASN A 89 13.20 -20.20 2.31
N MET A 90 12.49 -21.32 2.19
CA MET A 90 12.11 -22.19 3.30
C MET A 90 12.22 -23.64 2.88
N SER A 91 12.95 -24.43 3.68
CA SER A 91 13.01 -25.89 3.47
C SER A 91 11.72 -26.54 3.96
N LEU A 92 11.15 -27.39 3.13
CA LEU A 92 9.94 -28.17 3.42
C LEU A 92 10.26 -29.62 3.79
N GLY A 93 11.44 -30.13 3.38
CA GLY A 93 11.83 -31.52 3.63
C GLY A 93 10.88 -32.55 3.03
N ASN A 94 10.38 -32.27 1.82
CA ASN A 94 9.40 -33.10 1.10
C ASN A 94 8.00 -33.16 1.78
N ASN A 95 7.67 -32.16 2.58
CA ASN A 95 6.32 -31.99 3.17
C ASN A 95 5.44 -31.06 2.32
N GLU A 96 4.15 -31.04 2.69
CA GLU A 96 3.20 -30.10 2.11
C GLU A 96 3.37 -28.70 2.73
N VAL A 97 3.18 -27.68 1.91
CA VAL A 97 3.15 -26.28 2.37
C VAL A 97 1.93 -26.06 3.20
N THR A 98 2.09 -25.54 4.40
CA THR A 98 1.03 -25.18 5.33
C THR A 98 0.77 -23.67 5.34
N GLU A 99 -0.37 -23.25 5.90
CA GLU A 99 -0.66 -21.83 6.16
C GLU A 99 0.39 -21.21 7.09
N GLU A 100 0.86 -21.99 8.10
CA GLU A 100 1.91 -21.52 9.00
C GLU A 100 3.22 -21.21 8.29
N ASP A 101 3.58 -21.97 7.26
CA ASP A 101 4.80 -21.74 6.50
C ASP A 101 4.72 -20.42 5.73
N VAL A 102 3.57 -20.12 5.15
CA VAL A 102 3.31 -18.84 4.50
C VAL A 102 3.38 -17.69 5.52
N ILE A 103 2.73 -17.84 6.67
CA ILE A 103 2.78 -16.83 7.75
C ILE A 103 4.22 -16.61 8.24
N LYS A 104 5.01 -17.67 8.41
CA LYS A 104 6.43 -17.57 8.80
C LYS A 104 7.25 -16.76 7.78
N MET A 105 6.97 -16.90 6.48
CA MET A 105 7.62 -16.08 5.46
C MET A 105 7.33 -14.59 5.63
N TYR A 106 6.05 -14.22 5.86
CA TYR A 106 5.69 -12.83 6.11
C TYR A 106 6.33 -12.27 7.39
N LYS A 107 6.38 -13.07 8.46
CA LYS A 107 7.07 -12.67 9.71
C LYS A 107 8.58 -12.48 9.53
N LYS A 108 9.22 -13.28 8.68
CA LYS A 108 10.63 -13.06 8.34
C LYS A 108 10.87 -11.70 7.70
N ILE A 109 9.97 -11.23 6.85
CA ILE A 109 10.07 -9.89 6.24
C ILE A 109 10.04 -8.80 7.31
N ASP A 110 9.14 -8.91 8.30
CA ASP A 110 9.00 -7.91 9.37
C ASP A 110 10.28 -7.78 10.21
N ASN A 111 11.06 -8.86 10.30
CA ASN A 111 12.32 -8.90 11.04
C ASN A 111 13.55 -8.52 10.20
N LEU A 112 13.37 -8.22 8.90
CA LEU A 112 14.47 -7.76 8.07
C LEU A 112 14.87 -6.33 8.45
N ASN A 113 16.17 -6.06 8.42
CA ASN A 113 16.66 -4.69 8.54
C ASN A 113 16.45 -3.96 7.21
N HIS A 114 15.53 -3.02 7.19
CA HIS A 114 15.24 -2.19 6.02
C HIS A 114 16.10 -0.92 5.92
N GLY A 115 17.05 -0.73 6.86
CA GLY A 115 17.86 0.47 7.05
C GLY A 115 17.45 1.26 8.30
N GLU A 116 18.43 1.96 8.92
CA GLU A 116 18.22 2.63 10.23
C GLU A 116 17.08 3.67 10.22
N ASN A 117 16.93 4.40 9.11
CA ASN A 117 15.93 5.45 8.97
C ASN A 117 14.77 5.09 8.04
N ARG A 118 14.58 3.80 7.73
CA ARG A 118 13.53 3.37 6.81
C ARG A 118 12.43 2.61 7.53
N GLN A 119 11.22 2.78 7.02
CA GLN A 119 10.03 2.06 7.46
C GLN A 119 9.46 1.24 6.32
N LEU A 120 9.13 -0.01 6.60
CA LEU A 120 8.38 -0.86 5.67
C LEU A 120 6.93 -0.39 5.60
N LEU A 121 6.47 -0.02 4.41
CA LEU A 121 5.10 0.41 4.15
C LEU A 121 4.24 -0.74 3.64
N HIS A 122 4.76 -1.49 2.64
CA HIS A 122 4.04 -2.59 2.01
C HIS A 122 4.93 -3.80 1.77
N LYS A 123 4.33 -4.98 1.90
CA LYS A 123 4.86 -6.30 1.52
C LYS A 123 3.95 -6.87 0.45
N ILE A 124 4.36 -6.81 -0.79
CA ILE A 124 3.56 -7.27 -1.91
C ILE A 124 4.14 -8.60 -2.39
N ARG A 125 3.39 -9.69 -2.24
CA ARG A 125 3.77 -10.98 -2.78
C ARG A 125 3.71 -10.92 -4.31
N THR A 126 4.77 -11.37 -4.97
CA THR A 126 4.84 -11.47 -6.43
C THR A 126 4.47 -12.87 -6.91
N SER A 127 5.11 -13.90 -6.36
CA SER A 127 4.85 -15.29 -6.71
C SER A 127 5.45 -16.23 -5.66
N TYR A 128 5.08 -17.52 -5.75
CA TYR A 128 5.80 -18.58 -5.08
C TYR A 128 6.45 -19.49 -6.14
N SER A 129 7.48 -20.22 -5.72
CA SER A 129 7.97 -21.38 -6.43
C SER A 129 8.24 -22.53 -5.45
N ILE A 130 8.04 -23.75 -5.92
CA ILE A 130 8.32 -24.97 -5.18
C ILE A 130 9.26 -25.81 -6.03
N ASP A 131 10.46 -26.05 -5.52
CA ASP A 131 11.55 -26.69 -6.25
C ASP A 131 11.81 -26.00 -7.61
N ARG A 132 11.43 -26.63 -8.73
CA ARG A 132 11.57 -26.09 -10.10
C ARG A 132 10.30 -25.46 -10.67
N ASN A 133 9.16 -25.56 -9.94
CA ASN A 133 7.88 -25.02 -10.40
C ASN A 133 7.78 -23.56 -9.97
N ILE A 134 7.75 -22.65 -10.94
CA ILE A 134 7.68 -21.20 -10.74
C ILE A 134 6.27 -20.66 -11.01
N GLY A 135 5.99 -19.45 -10.54
CA GLY A 135 4.72 -18.74 -10.83
C GLY A 135 3.51 -19.29 -10.07
N ILE A 136 3.73 -19.93 -8.93
CA ILE A 136 2.66 -20.48 -8.11
C ILE A 136 1.95 -19.34 -7.36
N GLU A 137 0.64 -19.27 -7.50
CA GLU A 137 -0.19 -18.27 -6.78
C GLU A 137 -0.62 -18.77 -5.40
N LYS A 138 -0.98 -20.06 -5.29
CA LYS A 138 -1.48 -20.69 -4.06
C LYS A 138 -0.64 -21.92 -3.75
N PRO A 139 0.38 -21.82 -2.89
CA PRO A 139 1.30 -22.91 -2.61
C PRO A 139 0.75 -23.93 -1.59
N ILE A 140 -0.25 -23.54 -0.78
CA ILE A 140 -0.78 -24.36 0.33
C ILE A 140 -1.30 -25.70 -0.18
N GLY A 141 -0.88 -26.81 0.47
CA GLY A 141 -1.20 -28.18 0.08
C GLY A 141 -0.30 -28.75 -1.02
N MET A 142 0.58 -27.94 -1.61
CA MET A 142 1.58 -28.44 -2.59
C MET A 142 2.77 -29.02 -1.84
N LYS A 143 3.33 -30.13 -2.38
CA LYS A 143 4.45 -30.86 -1.79
C LYS A 143 5.76 -30.54 -2.51
N GLY A 144 6.85 -30.41 -1.76
CA GLY A 144 8.19 -30.18 -2.31
C GLY A 144 9.28 -30.16 -1.26
N ASN A 145 10.50 -29.88 -1.68
CA ASN A 145 11.65 -29.78 -0.79
C ASN A 145 11.92 -28.35 -0.34
N GLU A 146 11.69 -27.38 -1.24
CA GLU A 146 11.96 -25.97 -0.98
C GLU A 146 10.81 -25.11 -1.49
N LEU A 147 10.34 -24.20 -0.63
CA LEU A 147 9.42 -23.13 -0.98
C LEU A 147 10.20 -21.82 -1.07
N ILE A 148 10.07 -21.12 -2.18
CA ILE A 148 10.60 -19.78 -2.37
C ILE A 148 9.43 -18.82 -2.55
N GLY A 149 9.37 -17.77 -1.70
CA GLY A 149 8.41 -16.68 -1.84
C GLY A 149 9.11 -15.44 -2.36
N GLY A 150 8.64 -14.91 -3.50
CA GLY A 150 9.04 -13.61 -4.03
C GLY A 150 8.18 -12.49 -3.46
N PHE A 151 8.82 -11.42 -3.01
CA PHE A 151 8.14 -10.26 -2.44
C PHE A 151 8.76 -8.97 -2.97
N ASN A 152 7.89 -8.01 -3.22
CA ASN A 152 8.28 -6.62 -3.46
C ASN A 152 8.00 -5.81 -2.21
N LEU A 153 9.05 -5.25 -1.62
CA LEU A 153 8.99 -4.47 -0.40
C LEU A 153 9.02 -2.99 -0.75
N ILE A 154 8.04 -2.26 -0.27
CA ILE A 154 7.99 -0.80 -0.42
C ILE A 154 8.36 -0.19 0.92
N THR A 155 9.39 0.64 0.91
CA THR A 155 9.89 1.34 2.10
C THR A 155 9.95 2.83 1.85
N ALA A 156 9.88 3.64 2.91
CA ALA A 156 10.11 5.08 2.88
C ALA A 156 11.00 5.49 4.06
N ASP A 157 11.56 6.69 3.99
CA ASP A 157 12.23 7.30 5.13
C ASP A 157 11.20 7.60 6.25
N LYS A 158 11.67 7.50 7.51
CA LYS A 158 10.86 7.80 8.70
C LYS A 158 10.64 9.29 8.87
#